data_f0704753649c27a6763949a541b84957
#
_entry.id   f0704753649c27a6763949a541b84957
#
_cell.length_a   1.000
_cell.length_b   1.000
_cell.length_c   1.000
_cell.angle_alpha   90.00
_cell.angle_beta   90.00
_cell.angle_gamma   90.00
#
_symmetry.space_group_name_H-M   'P 1'
#
loop_
_entity.id
_entity.type
_entity.pdbx_description
1 polymer ?
#
loop_
_entity_poly.entity_id
_entity_poly.type
_entity_poly.pdbx_seq_one_letter_code
_entity_poly.pdbx_strand_id
1 'polypeptide(L)'
;MPVTENNTHPFTYQDITFIHNGSISPFDCLDPLIDKKYLDLAKGSTDSERYFLYLLTQIEKHGFIQGVKQGLSYIKSNCTFSSINMMIINDQSFIAACIYNQDKIPQKFKEDTDYYHLKYTKAKGEVVVASSGWNQDGWDEIPNGSVLVVDRVGRKEELAKL
;
A
#
# COMPACT_ATOMS: atom_id res chain seq x y z
N MET A 1 11.25 6.33 15.39
CA MET A 1 11.13 7.50 14.48
C MET A 1 10.35 8.58 15.20
N PRO A 2 10.68 9.87 15.02
CA PRO A 2 9.92 10.95 15.64
C PRO A 2 8.51 11.02 15.06
N VAL A 3 7.53 11.27 15.92
CA VAL A 3 6.13 11.54 15.52
C VAL A 3 6.06 12.98 15.06
N THR A 4 6.03 13.20 13.75
CA THR A 4 5.94 14.52 13.12
C THR A 4 4.94 14.45 11.98
N GLU A 5 4.42 15.59 11.54
CA GLU A 5 3.49 15.68 10.41
C GLU A 5 4.08 15.03 9.15
N ASN A 6 5.36 15.28 8.86
CA ASN A 6 6.06 14.72 7.70
C ASN A 6 6.24 13.18 7.75
N ASN A 7 6.07 12.57 8.92
CA ASN A 7 6.17 11.12 9.12
C ASN A 7 4.81 10.44 9.29
N THR A 8 3.72 11.17 9.03
CA THR A 8 2.34 10.72 9.31
C THR A 8 1.57 10.55 8.00
N HIS A 9 0.81 9.45 7.87
CA HIS A 9 -0.11 9.24 6.76
C HIS A 9 -1.32 10.20 6.82
N PRO A 10 -1.95 10.50 5.69
CA PRO A 10 -1.61 10.04 4.34
C PRO A 10 -0.47 10.84 3.71
N PHE A 11 0.29 10.21 2.81
CA PHE A 11 1.18 10.91 1.90
C PHE A 11 0.41 11.30 0.63
N THR A 12 0.66 12.50 0.11
CA THR A 12 -0.07 13.03 -1.04
C THR A 12 0.84 13.66 -2.07
N TYR A 13 0.52 13.49 -3.34
CA TYR A 13 1.16 14.16 -4.46
C TYR A 13 0.14 14.35 -5.59
N GLN A 14 -0.13 15.60 -5.98
CA GLN A 14 -1.19 15.95 -6.93
C GLN A 14 -2.54 15.34 -6.50
N ASP A 15 -3.16 14.52 -7.34
CA ASP A 15 -4.42 13.79 -7.08
C ASP A 15 -4.22 12.43 -6.41
N ILE A 16 -2.98 12.04 -6.14
CA ILE A 16 -2.65 10.73 -5.57
C ILE A 16 -2.55 10.83 -4.04
N THR A 17 -3.23 9.93 -3.35
CA THR A 17 -3.16 9.77 -1.89
C THR A 17 -2.76 8.34 -1.55
N PHE A 18 -1.86 8.18 -0.58
CA PHE A 18 -1.26 6.90 -0.21
C PHE A 18 -1.20 6.70 1.30
N ILE A 19 -1.49 5.47 1.73
CA ILE A 19 -1.27 4.99 3.10
C ILE A 19 -0.61 3.62 3.08
N HIS A 20 0.19 3.32 4.10
CA HIS A 20 0.93 2.07 4.25
C HIS A 20 0.85 1.56 5.69
N ASN A 21 0.68 0.27 5.88
CA ASN A 21 0.81 -0.41 7.16
C ASN A 21 1.83 -1.53 7.06
N GLY A 22 2.96 -1.35 7.74
CA GLY A 22 4.07 -2.29 7.78
C GLY A 22 5.41 -1.59 7.91
N SER A 23 6.47 -2.25 7.46
CA SER A 23 7.81 -1.70 7.43
C SER A 23 8.64 -2.33 6.32
N ILE A 24 9.45 -1.50 5.65
CA ILE A 24 10.47 -1.90 4.67
C ILE A 24 11.84 -1.57 5.24
N SER A 25 12.79 -2.49 5.12
CA SER A 25 14.11 -2.35 5.75
C SER A 25 15.25 -2.69 4.78
N PRO A 26 16.34 -1.91 4.79
CA PRO A 26 16.47 -0.61 5.44
C PRO A 26 15.51 0.44 4.86
N PHE A 27 15.19 1.51 5.60
CA PHE A 27 14.14 2.46 5.23
C PHE A 27 14.40 3.20 3.92
N ASP A 28 15.66 3.32 3.54
CA ASP A 28 16.18 4.00 2.36
C ASP A 28 16.54 3.06 1.21
N CYS A 29 16.20 1.77 1.31
CA CYS A 29 16.56 0.76 0.30
C CYS A 29 15.98 1.05 -1.10
N LEU A 30 14.94 1.87 -1.17
CA LEU A 30 14.30 2.27 -2.42
C LEU A 30 14.89 3.56 -3.01
N ASP A 31 15.66 4.34 -2.25
CA ASP A 31 16.20 5.64 -2.69
C ASP A 31 16.94 5.58 -4.04
N PRO A 32 17.79 4.56 -4.33
CA PRO A 32 18.48 4.46 -5.63
C PRO A 32 17.54 4.25 -6.83
N LEU A 33 16.28 3.89 -6.59
CA LEU A 33 15.27 3.58 -7.60
C LEU A 33 14.25 4.70 -7.79
N ILE A 34 14.31 5.72 -6.93
CA ILE A 34 13.42 6.87 -6.98
C ILE A 34 14.04 7.91 -7.93
N ASP A 35 13.26 8.36 -8.89
CA ASP A 35 13.70 9.46 -9.75
C ASP A 35 13.97 10.71 -8.91
N LYS A 36 15.08 11.39 -9.20
CA LYS A 36 15.58 12.53 -8.41
C LYS A 36 14.49 13.55 -8.08
N LYS A 37 13.62 13.88 -9.03
CA LYS A 37 12.54 14.86 -8.84
C LYS A 37 11.54 14.46 -7.75
N TYR A 38 11.32 13.16 -7.54
CA TYR A 38 10.48 12.66 -6.45
C TYR A 38 11.27 12.54 -5.16
N LEU A 39 12.52 12.10 -5.21
CA LEU A 39 13.38 12.01 -4.03
C LEU A 39 13.59 13.39 -3.39
N ASP A 40 13.71 14.45 -4.20
CA ASP A 40 13.83 15.83 -3.74
C ASP A 40 12.56 16.36 -3.01
N LEU A 41 11.44 15.65 -3.09
CA LEU A 41 10.21 15.96 -2.36
C LEU A 41 10.18 15.36 -0.94
N ALA A 42 11.12 14.48 -0.61
CA ALA A 42 11.17 13.83 0.69
C ALA A 42 11.31 14.85 1.83
N LYS A 43 10.42 14.79 2.81
CA LYS A 43 10.38 15.69 3.97
C LYS A 43 10.60 14.96 5.28
N GLY A 44 10.24 13.68 5.30
CA GLY A 44 10.33 12.81 6.46
C GLY A 44 11.49 11.83 6.37
N SER A 45 11.48 10.87 7.28
CA SER A 45 12.50 9.83 7.42
C SER A 45 11.89 8.43 7.55
N THR A 46 10.72 8.21 6.92
CA THR A 46 10.02 6.93 6.97
C THR A 46 10.20 6.12 5.70
N ASP A 47 10.23 4.80 5.86
CA ASP A 47 10.12 3.86 4.76
C ASP A 47 8.82 4.04 3.96
N SER A 48 7.73 4.42 4.62
CA SER A 48 6.44 4.67 3.98
C SER A 48 6.51 5.85 2.98
N GLU A 49 7.23 6.92 3.33
CA GLU A 49 7.45 8.03 2.40
C GLU A 49 8.29 7.59 1.21
N ARG A 50 9.40 6.86 1.45
CA ARG A 50 10.23 6.30 0.36
C ARG A 50 9.46 5.36 -0.54
N TYR A 51 8.61 4.53 0.05
CA TYR A 51 7.71 3.65 -0.69
C TYR A 51 6.77 4.45 -1.60
N PHE A 52 6.13 5.49 -1.08
CA PHE A 52 5.26 6.36 -1.88
C PHE A 52 6.02 7.01 -3.05
N LEU A 53 7.17 7.63 -2.79
CA LEU A 53 7.99 8.29 -3.82
C LEU A 53 8.49 7.30 -4.89
N TYR A 54 8.81 6.08 -4.48
CA TYR A 54 9.15 5.00 -5.41
C TYR A 54 7.95 4.64 -6.30
N LEU A 55 6.76 4.49 -5.72
CA LEU A 55 5.55 4.24 -6.51
C LEU A 55 5.25 5.37 -7.49
N LEU A 56 5.44 6.64 -7.12
CA LEU A 56 5.29 7.76 -8.06
C LEU A 56 6.21 7.63 -9.27
N THR A 57 7.47 7.19 -9.04
CA THR A 57 8.42 6.91 -10.12
C THR A 57 7.91 5.81 -11.06
N GLN A 58 7.34 4.74 -10.52
CA GLN A 58 6.80 3.65 -11.32
C GLN A 58 5.52 4.05 -12.05
N ILE A 59 4.66 4.80 -11.39
CA ILE A 59 3.40 5.32 -11.97
C ILE A 59 3.68 6.20 -13.19
N GLU A 60 4.67 7.08 -13.09
CA GLU A 60 5.05 7.94 -14.22
C GLU A 60 5.53 7.14 -15.44
N LYS A 61 6.27 6.06 -15.19
CA LYS A 61 6.85 5.23 -16.26
C LYS A 61 5.83 4.31 -16.93
N HIS A 62 4.84 3.83 -16.18
CA HIS A 62 3.99 2.72 -16.59
C HIS A 62 2.49 2.98 -16.49
N GLY A 63 2.08 4.17 -16.02
CA GLY A 63 0.70 4.49 -15.67
C GLY A 63 0.29 3.95 -14.31
N PHE A 64 -0.83 4.45 -13.78
CA PHE A 64 -1.21 4.26 -12.36
C PHE A 64 -1.27 2.79 -11.94
N ILE A 65 -2.10 1.98 -12.60
CA ILE A 65 -2.33 0.59 -12.19
C ILE A 65 -1.08 -0.26 -12.41
N GLN A 66 -0.45 -0.17 -13.59
CA GLN A 66 0.72 -0.99 -13.90
C GLN A 66 1.95 -0.57 -13.10
N GLY A 67 2.16 0.72 -12.90
CA GLY A 67 3.24 1.25 -12.07
C GLY A 67 3.15 0.76 -10.62
N VAL A 68 1.94 0.79 -10.04
CA VAL A 68 1.72 0.24 -8.70
C VAL A 68 2.00 -1.26 -8.66
N LYS A 69 1.44 -2.05 -9.58
CA LYS A 69 1.66 -3.51 -9.64
C LYS A 69 3.15 -3.85 -9.80
N GLN A 70 3.88 -3.16 -10.68
CA GLN A 70 5.32 -3.38 -10.89
C GLN A 70 6.14 -2.99 -9.66
N GLY A 71 5.81 -1.85 -9.04
CA GLY A 71 6.47 -1.40 -7.81
C GLY A 71 6.29 -2.40 -6.67
N LEU A 72 5.07 -2.89 -6.46
CA LEU A 72 4.77 -3.92 -5.46
C LEU A 72 5.55 -5.22 -5.73
N SER A 73 5.56 -5.69 -7.00
CA SER A 73 6.27 -6.91 -7.39
C SER A 73 7.77 -6.78 -7.14
N TYR A 74 8.36 -5.61 -7.42
CA TYR A 74 9.77 -5.35 -7.14
C TYR A 74 10.06 -5.41 -5.64
N ILE A 75 9.31 -4.69 -4.80
CA ILE A 75 9.51 -4.66 -3.35
C ILE A 75 9.36 -6.07 -2.77
N LYS A 76 8.30 -6.79 -3.18
CA LYS A 76 8.04 -8.17 -2.75
C LYS A 76 9.22 -9.11 -3.01
N SER A 77 9.90 -8.93 -4.15
CA SER A 77 10.99 -9.82 -4.58
C SER A 77 12.38 -9.41 -4.10
N ASN A 78 12.60 -8.12 -3.78
CA ASN A 78 13.94 -7.57 -3.58
C ASN A 78 14.17 -6.89 -2.23
N CYS A 79 13.10 -6.61 -1.46
CA CYS A 79 13.23 -5.91 -0.19
C CYS A 79 12.88 -6.82 1.00
N THR A 80 13.44 -6.50 2.16
CA THR A 80 13.00 -7.08 3.42
C THR A 80 11.87 -6.24 3.98
N PHE A 81 10.74 -6.87 4.35
CA PHE A 81 9.59 -6.16 4.91
C PHE A 81 8.83 -7.01 5.93
N SER A 82 8.09 -6.36 6.82
CA SER A 82 7.07 -7.02 7.64
C SER A 82 5.74 -7.11 6.89
N SER A 83 5.30 -6.00 6.35
CA SER A 83 4.15 -5.86 5.46
C SER A 83 4.40 -4.68 4.52
N ILE A 84 3.84 -4.75 3.33
CA ILE A 84 3.70 -3.65 2.37
C ILE A 84 2.23 -3.44 2.03
N ASN A 85 1.36 -3.74 2.99
CA ASN A 85 -0.07 -3.44 2.88
C ASN A 85 -0.26 -1.96 2.64
N MET A 86 -0.96 -1.61 1.59
CA MET A 86 -1.15 -0.21 1.22
C MET A 86 -2.52 0.03 0.59
N MET A 87 -2.94 1.27 0.65
CA MET A 87 -4.02 1.78 -0.18
C MET A 87 -3.50 3.02 -0.91
N ILE A 88 -3.78 3.09 -2.21
CA ILE A 88 -3.45 4.23 -3.06
C ILE A 88 -4.63 4.56 -3.96
N ILE A 89 -4.91 5.84 -4.08
CA ILE A 89 -6.07 6.32 -4.82
C ILE A 89 -5.71 7.55 -5.64
N ASN A 90 -6.31 7.64 -6.82
CA ASN A 90 -6.40 8.87 -7.61
C ASN A 90 -7.85 9.12 -8.05
N ASP A 91 -8.10 10.06 -8.95
CA ASP A 91 -9.43 10.39 -9.45
C ASP A 91 -10.13 9.23 -10.17
N GLN A 92 -9.39 8.34 -10.82
CA GLN A 92 -9.90 7.25 -11.66
C GLN A 92 -9.90 5.87 -10.99
N SER A 93 -8.93 5.62 -10.10
CA SER A 93 -8.70 4.27 -9.57
C SER A 93 -8.37 4.28 -8.08
N PHE A 94 -8.75 3.19 -7.41
CA PHE A 94 -8.32 2.85 -6.06
C PHE A 94 -7.68 1.47 -6.09
N ILE A 95 -6.53 1.31 -5.42
CA ILE A 95 -5.83 0.03 -5.29
C ILE A 95 -5.56 -0.22 -3.82
N ALA A 96 -5.94 -1.41 -3.34
CA ALA A 96 -5.56 -1.94 -2.05
C ALA A 96 -4.70 -3.19 -2.24
N ALA A 97 -3.54 -3.26 -1.57
CA ALA A 97 -2.66 -4.42 -1.59
C ALA A 97 -2.56 -5.05 -0.21
N CYS A 98 -2.72 -6.36 -0.15
CA CYS A 98 -2.49 -7.18 1.03
C CYS A 98 -1.26 -8.05 0.79
N ILE A 99 -0.11 -7.64 1.30
CA ILE A 99 1.17 -8.35 1.11
C ILE A 99 1.97 -8.25 2.41
N TYR A 100 2.12 -9.36 3.10
CA TYR A 100 2.82 -9.38 4.38
C TYR A 100 3.61 -10.67 4.57
N ASN A 101 4.60 -10.62 5.46
CA ASN A 101 5.38 -11.75 5.89
C ASN A 101 4.86 -12.25 7.25
N GLN A 102 4.29 -13.45 7.27
CA GLN A 102 3.70 -14.05 8.47
C GLN A 102 4.72 -14.16 9.61
N ASP A 103 5.99 -14.43 9.27
CA ASP A 103 7.06 -14.59 10.26
C ASP A 103 7.52 -13.26 10.88
N LYS A 104 7.08 -12.13 10.32
CA LYS A 104 7.45 -10.77 10.75
C LYS A 104 6.33 -10.04 11.48
N ILE A 105 5.28 -10.72 11.89
CA ILE A 105 4.25 -10.14 12.75
C ILE A 105 4.91 -9.74 14.09
N PRO A 106 4.72 -8.49 14.56
CA PRO A 106 5.30 -8.05 15.82
C PRO A 106 4.87 -8.93 16.99
N GLN A 107 5.79 -9.24 17.92
CA GLN A 107 5.57 -10.18 19.01
C GLN A 107 4.29 -9.87 19.83
N LYS A 108 3.99 -8.58 20.04
CA LYS A 108 2.79 -8.13 20.77
C LYS A 108 1.46 -8.44 20.07
N PHE A 109 1.49 -8.79 18.79
CA PHE A 109 0.32 -9.11 17.97
C PHE A 109 0.33 -10.56 17.46
N LYS A 110 1.23 -11.42 17.96
CA LYS A 110 1.31 -12.82 17.51
C LYS A 110 0.06 -13.65 17.78
N GLU A 111 -0.73 -13.24 18.76
CA GLU A 111 -2.03 -13.87 19.06
C GLU A 111 -3.15 -13.35 18.15
N ASP A 112 -2.96 -12.20 17.52
CA ASP A 112 -3.86 -11.64 16.51
C ASP A 112 -3.43 -12.15 15.12
N THR A 113 -3.97 -13.29 14.72
CA THR A 113 -3.67 -13.92 13.43
C THR A 113 -4.07 -13.06 12.24
N ASP A 114 -4.98 -12.11 12.44
CA ASP A 114 -5.57 -11.26 11.41
C ASP A 114 -4.92 -9.87 11.35
N TYR A 115 -3.85 -9.63 12.11
CA TYR A 115 -3.23 -8.31 12.25
C TYR A 115 -2.90 -7.60 10.94
N TYR A 116 -2.49 -8.34 9.91
CA TYR A 116 -2.20 -7.79 8.58
C TYR A 116 -3.30 -8.09 7.55
N HIS A 117 -4.38 -8.77 7.93
CA HIS A 117 -5.44 -9.07 6.98
C HIS A 117 -6.15 -7.79 6.51
N LEU A 118 -6.47 -7.76 5.23
CA LEU A 118 -7.36 -6.76 4.65
C LEU A 118 -8.60 -7.45 4.12
N LYS A 119 -9.75 -6.88 4.44
CA LYS A 119 -11.04 -7.31 3.93
C LYS A 119 -11.72 -6.17 3.20
N TYR A 120 -12.63 -6.51 2.32
CA TYR A 120 -13.41 -5.53 1.60
C TYR A 120 -14.89 -5.94 1.50
N THR A 121 -15.73 -4.97 1.33
CA THR A 121 -17.15 -5.17 1.03
C THR A 121 -17.61 -4.22 -0.05
N LYS A 122 -18.70 -4.61 -0.72
CA LYS A 122 -19.34 -3.85 -1.79
C LYS A 122 -20.81 -3.66 -1.46
N ALA A 123 -21.24 -2.43 -1.39
CA ALA A 123 -22.64 -2.11 -1.17
C ALA A 123 -22.98 -0.77 -1.83
N LYS A 124 -24.13 -0.71 -2.52
CA LYS A 124 -24.70 0.54 -3.06
C LYS A 124 -23.77 1.37 -3.94
N GLY A 125 -22.85 0.71 -4.68
CA GLY A 125 -21.89 1.40 -5.55
C GLY A 125 -20.65 1.92 -4.83
N GLU A 126 -20.43 1.50 -3.59
CA GLU A 126 -19.24 1.78 -2.79
C GLU A 126 -18.41 0.52 -2.59
N VAL A 127 -17.09 0.69 -2.52
CA VAL A 127 -16.15 -0.34 -2.06
C VAL A 127 -15.47 0.18 -0.80
N VAL A 128 -15.55 -0.59 0.27
CA VAL A 128 -14.88 -0.27 1.54
C VAL A 128 -13.82 -1.33 1.77
N VAL A 129 -12.59 -0.89 2.09
CA VAL A 129 -11.49 -1.77 2.49
C VAL A 129 -11.05 -1.38 3.89
N ALA A 130 -10.89 -2.37 4.76
CA ALA A 130 -10.40 -2.15 6.11
C ALA A 130 -9.55 -3.33 6.60
N SER A 131 -8.65 -3.03 7.56
CA SER A 131 -7.97 -4.02 8.38
C SER A 131 -8.88 -4.46 9.54
N SER A 132 -8.34 -5.27 10.47
CA SER A 132 -9.05 -5.72 11.69
C SER A 132 -9.56 -4.55 12.55
N GLY A 133 -10.49 -4.85 13.47
CA GLY A 133 -11.02 -3.87 14.44
C GLY A 133 -12.44 -3.37 14.15
N TRP A 134 -13.03 -3.77 13.04
CA TRP A 134 -14.44 -3.51 12.69
C TRP A 134 -15.24 -4.83 12.70
N ASN A 135 -16.55 -4.74 12.86
CA ASN A 135 -17.38 -5.89 12.49
C ASN A 135 -17.33 -6.06 10.96
N GLN A 136 -16.77 -7.17 10.53
CA GLN A 136 -16.54 -7.50 9.11
C GLN A 136 -17.28 -8.79 8.71
N ASP A 137 -18.42 -9.06 9.36
CA ASP A 137 -19.25 -10.20 9.00
C ASP A 137 -19.72 -10.07 7.54
N GLY A 138 -19.46 -11.12 6.75
CA GLY A 138 -19.80 -11.15 5.34
C GLY A 138 -18.90 -10.30 4.40
N TRP A 139 -17.77 -9.79 4.90
CA TRP A 139 -16.77 -9.16 4.04
C TRP A 139 -15.88 -10.21 3.36
N ASP A 140 -15.50 -9.92 2.12
CA ASP A 140 -14.55 -10.75 1.37
C ASP A 140 -13.11 -10.42 1.80
N GLU A 141 -12.24 -11.42 1.79
CA GLU A 141 -10.81 -11.25 2.09
C GLU A 141 -10.04 -10.82 0.84
N ILE A 142 -9.06 -9.93 1.01
CA ILE A 142 -7.99 -9.71 0.03
C ILE A 142 -6.84 -10.66 0.42
N PRO A 143 -6.63 -11.77 -0.32
CA PRO A 143 -5.64 -12.78 0.06
C PRO A 143 -4.23 -12.20 0.10
N ASN A 144 -3.37 -12.72 1.00
CA ASN A 144 -1.96 -12.34 1.04
C ASN A 144 -1.27 -12.56 -0.32
N GLY A 145 -0.55 -11.56 -0.79
CA GLY A 145 0.07 -11.53 -2.11
C GLY A 145 -0.86 -11.06 -3.22
N SER A 146 -2.00 -10.43 -2.89
CA SER A 146 -3.00 -9.98 -3.86
C SER A 146 -3.24 -8.47 -3.80
N VAL A 147 -3.79 -7.94 -4.88
CA VAL A 147 -4.24 -6.56 -5.02
C VAL A 147 -5.70 -6.52 -5.45
N LEU A 148 -6.47 -5.65 -4.84
CA LEU A 148 -7.80 -5.25 -5.28
C LEU A 148 -7.65 -3.93 -6.05
N VAL A 149 -8.05 -3.92 -7.31
CA VAL A 149 -8.09 -2.73 -8.17
C VAL A 149 -9.54 -2.35 -8.37
N VAL A 150 -9.91 -1.10 -8.08
CA VAL A 150 -11.24 -0.57 -8.30
C VAL A 150 -11.18 0.56 -9.30
N ASP A 151 -11.85 0.38 -10.44
CA ASP A 151 -12.15 1.44 -11.39
C ASP A 151 -13.31 2.29 -10.86
N ARG A 152 -13.01 3.51 -10.43
CA ARG A 152 -13.97 4.43 -9.82
C ARG A 152 -14.95 5.03 -10.83
N VAL A 153 -14.57 5.07 -12.11
CA VAL A 153 -15.39 5.61 -13.20
C VAL A 153 -16.29 4.51 -13.74
N GLY A 154 -15.71 3.35 -14.10
CA GLY A 154 -16.46 2.21 -14.64
C GLY A 154 -17.17 1.38 -13.57
N ARG A 155 -16.94 1.66 -12.27
CA ARG A 155 -17.50 0.95 -11.11
C ARG A 155 -17.26 -0.56 -11.18
N LYS A 156 -16.07 -0.94 -11.58
CA LYS A 156 -15.61 -2.34 -11.67
C LYS A 156 -14.47 -2.58 -10.70
N GLU A 157 -14.42 -3.78 -10.17
CA GLU A 157 -13.30 -4.23 -9.35
C GLU A 157 -12.69 -5.50 -9.92
N GLU A 158 -11.39 -5.63 -9.72
CA GLU A 158 -10.60 -6.81 -10.08
C GLU A 158 -9.71 -7.19 -8.90
N LEU A 159 -9.82 -8.42 -8.43
CA LEU A 159 -8.90 -9.00 -7.46
C LEU A 159 -7.89 -9.86 -8.23
N ALA A 160 -6.61 -9.51 -8.13
CA ALA A 160 -5.52 -10.19 -8.83
C ALA A 160 -4.40 -10.57 -7.87
N LYS A 161 -3.77 -11.73 -8.12
CA LYS A 161 -2.54 -12.14 -7.44
C LYS A 161 -1.35 -11.43 -8.07
N LEU A 162 -0.38 -11.02 -7.23
CA LEU A 162 0.91 -10.44 -7.62
C LEU A 162 2.00 -11.50 -7.66
#